data_4a0a60d339ab27d6d08487b15c65973e
#
_entry.id   4a0a60d339ab27d6d08487b15c65973e
#
_cell.length_a   1.000
_cell.length_b   1.000
_cell.length_c   1.000
_cell.angle_alpha   90.00
_cell.angle_beta   90.00
_cell.angle_gamma   90.00
#
_symmetry.space_group_name_H-M   'P 1'
#
loop_
_entity.id
_entity.type
_entity.pdbx_description
1 polymer ?
#
loop_
_entity_poly.entity_id
_entity_poly.type
_entity_poly.pdbx_seq_one_letter_code
_entity_poly.pdbx_strand_id
1 'polypeptide(L)'
;PEILVRLRNNEVTIRPIAGTRPRGKNSKEDRKYELDLLKDKKELAEHLMLLDLGRNDVGKVVKVNSIKVTEKFKVEKYSHVMHIVSNVIGKFNNKFSLFETLLSGFPAGTVSGAPKIRAMEIIDELEKNKRKLYAGGIGYFTPNNEFDTCIALRTALIKDNKF
;
A
#
# COMPACT_ATOMS: atom_id res chain seq x y z
N PRO A 1 8.31 2.46 -5.07
CA PRO A 1 7.91 2.29 -3.67
C PRO A 1 6.44 2.64 -3.51
N GLU A 2 5.78 1.89 -2.65
CA GLU A 2 4.36 2.06 -2.33
C GLU A 2 4.25 2.72 -0.95
N ILE A 3 3.28 3.62 -0.78
CA ILE A 3 3.02 4.20 0.54
C ILE A 3 2.60 3.07 1.49
N LEU A 4 3.28 2.97 2.64
CA LEU A 4 2.84 2.10 3.73
C LEU A 4 1.72 2.80 4.51
N VAL A 5 2.05 3.90 5.20
CA VAL A 5 1.12 4.84 5.82
C VAL A 5 1.72 6.22 5.74
N ARG A 6 0.89 7.22 5.50
CA ARG A 6 1.30 8.62 5.53
C ARG A 6 0.34 9.41 6.42
N LEU A 7 0.88 10.27 7.27
CA LEU A 7 0.14 11.27 8.02
C LEU A 7 0.65 12.65 7.63
N ARG A 8 -0.17 13.43 6.96
CA ARG A 8 0.10 14.83 6.58
C ARG A 8 -1.16 15.67 6.73
N ASN A 9 -1.01 16.92 7.13
CA ASN A 9 -2.12 17.87 7.29
C ASN A 9 -3.29 17.27 8.10
N ASN A 10 -2.99 16.54 9.15
CA ASN A 10 -3.99 15.86 9.99
C ASN A 10 -4.83 14.80 9.24
N GLU A 11 -4.32 14.26 8.16
CA GLU A 11 -4.94 13.23 7.34
C GLU A 11 -4.06 11.99 7.24
N VAL A 12 -4.62 10.84 7.60
CA VAL A 12 -3.99 9.52 7.41
C VAL A 12 -4.35 9.03 6.01
N THR A 13 -3.34 8.57 5.27
CA THR A 13 -3.49 8.08 3.91
C THR A 13 -2.87 6.69 3.77
N ILE A 14 -3.61 5.77 3.14
CA ILE A 14 -3.10 4.51 2.60
C ILE A 14 -3.49 4.44 1.14
N ARG A 15 -2.58 3.95 0.29
CA ARG A 15 -2.76 3.95 -1.14
C ARG A 15 -2.53 2.57 -1.74
N PRO A 16 -3.56 1.70 -1.77
CA PRO A 16 -3.47 0.37 -2.35
C PRO A 16 -3.14 0.44 -3.84
N ILE A 17 -2.18 -0.38 -4.24
CA ILE A 17 -1.75 -0.54 -5.64
C ILE A 17 -1.78 -2.02 -5.96
N ALA A 18 -2.51 -2.41 -7.01
CA ALA A 18 -2.55 -3.78 -7.50
C ALA A 18 -2.82 -3.80 -9.00
N GLY A 19 -2.58 -4.94 -9.61
CA GLY A 19 -2.72 -5.10 -11.05
C GLY A 19 -1.61 -4.41 -11.83
N THR A 20 -1.09 -5.07 -12.84
CA THR A 20 0.03 -4.53 -13.62
C THR A 20 -0.14 -4.86 -15.09
N ARG A 21 0.10 -3.86 -15.94
CA ARG A 21 0.32 -4.04 -17.39
C ARG A 21 1.54 -3.25 -17.82
N PRO A 22 2.26 -3.70 -18.85
CA PRO A 22 3.35 -2.92 -19.42
C PRO A 22 2.82 -1.64 -20.08
N ARG A 23 3.72 -0.71 -20.34
CA ARG A 23 3.44 0.43 -21.21
C ARG A 23 3.42 0.01 -22.68
N GLY A 24 2.53 0.60 -23.43
CA GLY A 24 2.48 0.42 -24.89
C GLY A 24 3.54 1.25 -25.61
N LYS A 25 3.88 0.84 -26.84
CA LYS A 25 4.79 1.58 -27.71
C LYS A 25 4.22 2.91 -28.21
N ASN A 26 2.91 3.07 -28.09
CA ASN A 26 2.17 4.25 -28.49
C ASN A 26 0.86 4.38 -27.69
N SER A 27 0.18 5.52 -27.81
CA SER A 27 -1.05 5.80 -27.06
C SER A 27 -2.20 4.82 -27.33
N LYS A 28 -2.28 4.23 -28.52
CA LYS A 28 -3.32 3.26 -28.86
C LYS A 28 -3.09 1.94 -28.13
N GLU A 29 -1.86 1.49 -28.05
CA GLU A 29 -1.46 0.28 -27.34
C GLU A 29 -1.57 0.47 -25.82
N ASP A 30 -1.16 1.63 -25.28
CA ASP A 30 -1.38 2.02 -23.89
C ASP A 30 -2.87 1.93 -23.52
N ARG A 31 -3.73 2.46 -24.37
CA ARG A 31 -5.18 2.40 -24.13
C ARG A 31 -5.72 0.98 -24.17
N LYS A 32 -5.19 0.13 -25.03
CA LYS A 32 -5.54 -1.30 -25.08
C LYS A 32 -5.19 -1.99 -23.77
N TYR A 33 -3.97 -1.81 -23.25
CA TYR A 33 -3.53 -2.41 -21.99
C TYR A 33 -4.30 -1.86 -20.77
N GLU A 34 -4.62 -0.58 -20.76
CA GLU A 34 -5.47 0.02 -19.73
C GLU A 34 -6.86 -0.62 -19.69
N LEU A 35 -7.50 -0.79 -20.85
CA LEU A 35 -8.80 -1.42 -20.95
C LEU A 35 -8.76 -2.92 -20.60
N ASP A 36 -7.69 -3.62 -20.97
CA ASP A 36 -7.47 -5.01 -20.60
C ASP A 36 -7.35 -5.15 -19.06
N LEU A 37 -6.53 -4.29 -18.44
CA LEU A 37 -6.36 -4.27 -16.98
C LEU A 37 -7.70 -4.03 -16.25
N LEU A 38 -8.50 -3.07 -16.71
CA LEU A 38 -9.80 -2.73 -16.11
C LEU A 38 -10.91 -3.77 -16.38
N LYS A 39 -10.68 -4.74 -17.24
CA LYS A 39 -11.59 -5.87 -17.50
C LYS A 39 -11.17 -7.15 -16.81
N ASP A 40 -9.96 -7.21 -16.30
CA ASP A 40 -9.41 -8.39 -15.63
C ASP A 40 -10.07 -8.59 -14.26
N LYS A 41 -10.97 -9.57 -14.20
CA LYS A 41 -11.75 -9.86 -12.98
C LYS A 41 -10.87 -10.25 -11.79
N LYS A 42 -9.75 -10.93 -12.03
CA LYS A 42 -8.81 -11.34 -10.98
C LYS A 42 -8.12 -10.11 -10.39
N GLU A 43 -7.56 -9.25 -11.25
CA GLU A 43 -6.87 -8.03 -10.82
C GLU A 43 -7.83 -7.06 -10.07
N LEU A 44 -9.07 -6.94 -10.56
CA LEU A 44 -10.09 -6.13 -9.89
C LEU A 44 -10.49 -6.70 -8.53
N ALA A 45 -10.64 -8.02 -8.40
CA ALA A 45 -10.96 -8.67 -7.14
C ALA A 45 -9.84 -8.53 -6.11
N GLU A 46 -8.59 -8.71 -6.53
CA GLU A 46 -7.41 -8.50 -5.69
C GLU A 46 -7.32 -7.04 -5.24
N HIS A 47 -7.50 -6.09 -6.15
CA HIS A 47 -7.47 -4.67 -5.81
C HIS A 47 -8.60 -4.28 -4.84
N LEU A 48 -9.80 -4.84 -5.00
CA LEU A 48 -10.91 -4.61 -4.07
C LEU A 48 -10.58 -5.12 -2.66
N MET A 49 -9.99 -6.30 -2.56
CA MET A 49 -9.53 -6.86 -1.29
C MET A 49 -8.51 -5.94 -0.60
N LEU A 50 -7.54 -5.42 -1.33
CA LEU A 50 -6.53 -4.48 -0.80
C LEU A 50 -7.14 -3.11 -0.45
N LEU A 51 -8.12 -2.63 -1.19
CA LEU A 51 -8.86 -1.41 -0.88
C LEU A 51 -9.63 -1.56 0.43
N ASP A 52 -10.34 -2.67 0.64
CA ASP A 52 -11.08 -2.94 1.88
C ASP A 52 -10.12 -3.09 3.07
N LEU A 53 -8.99 -3.75 2.88
CA LEU A 53 -7.95 -3.83 3.90
C LEU A 53 -7.41 -2.42 4.27
N GLY A 54 -7.12 -1.58 3.28
CA GLY A 54 -6.69 -0.19 3.49
C GLY A 54 -7.72 0.65 4.24
N ARG A 55 -9.01 0.46 3.95
CA ARG A 55 -10.11 1.10 4.70
C ARG A 55 -10.13 0.66 6.17
N ASN A 56 -9.96 -0.63 6.42
CA ASN A 56 -9.86 -1.17 7.78
C ASN A 56 -8.65 -0.61 8.52
N ASP A 57 -7.49 -0.57 7.88
CA ASP A 57 -6.25 -0.10 8.49
C ASP A 57 -6.33 1.40 8.84
N VAL A 58 -6.79 2.25 7.92
CA VAL A 58 -7.04 3.67 8.19
C VAL A 58 -8.08 3.83 9.31
N GLY A 59 -9.13 3.01 9.29
CA GLY A 59 -10.23 3.07 10.25
C GLY A 59 -9.84 2.93 11.71
N LYS A 60 -8.73 2.23 11.99
CA LYS A 60 -8.22 2.01 13.35
C LYS A 60 -7.79 3.29 14.07
N VAL A 61 -7.31 4.30 13.32
CA VAL A 61 -6.60 5.46 13.87
C VAL A 61 -7.18 6.82 13.45
N VAL A 62 -8.32 6.82 12.78
CA VAL A 62 -8.98 8.05 12.34
C VAL A 62 -10.27 8.32 13.13
N LYS A 63 -10.78 9.54 13.03
CA LYS A 63 -12.07 9.92 13.62
C LYS A 63 -13.20 9.13 12.96
N VAL A 64 -14.19 8.74 13.77
CA VAL A 64 -15.38 8.03 13.28
C VAL A 64 -16.04 8.82 12.14
N ASN A 65 -16.53 8.12 11.13
CA ASN A 65 -17.17 8.67 9.92
C ASN A 65 -16.29 9.59 9.07
N SER A 66 -14.95 9.58 9.24
CA SER A 66 -14.05 10.41 8.45
C SER A 66 -13.39 9.69 7.27
N ILE A 67 -13.55 8.36 7.17
CA ILE A 67 -12.95 7.57 6.09
C ILE A 67 -13.59 7.93 4.76
N LYS A 68 -12.75 8.18 3.77
CA LYS A 68 -13.16 8.45 2.38
C LYS A 68 -12.25 7.70 1.41
N VAL A 69 -12.85 7.18 0.34
CA VAL A 69 -12.12 6.69 -0.82
C VAL A 69 -12.16 7.82 -1.86
N THR A 70 -11.06 8.54 -2.02
CA THR A 70 -10.97 9.72 -2.88
C THR A 70 -10.63 9.38 -4.33
N GLU A 71 -9.93 8.27 -4.54
CA GLU A 71 -9.70 7.65 -5.86
C GLU A 71 -10.05 6.17 -5.76
N LYS A 72 -10.75 5.66 -6.76
CA LYS A 72 -11.18 4.26 -6.78
C LYS A 72 -10.91 3.65 -8.15
N PHE A 73 -10.12 2.58 -8.20
CA PHE A 73 -9.79 1.84 -9.42
C PHE A 73 -9.25 2.71 -10.56
N LYS A 74 -8.47 3.74 -10.24
CA LYS A 74 -7.83 4.61 -11.22
C LYS A 74 -6.59 3.92 -11.79
N VAL A 75 -6.41 3.97 -13.11
CA VAL A 75 -5.16 3.50 -13.72
C VAL A 75 -4.14 4.62 -13.70
N GLU A 76 -3.00 4.37 -13.08
CA GLU A 76 -1.84 5.25 -13.11
C GLU A 76 -0.75 4.69 -14.02
N LYS A 77 -0.22 5.56 -14.86
CA LYS A 77 0.81 5.23 -15.85
C LYS A 77 2.17 5.73 -15.35
N TYR A 78 3.09 4.79 -15.19
CA TYR A 78 4.49 5.05 -14.86
C TYR A 78 5.37 4.91 -16.11
N SER A 79 6.67 5.05 -15.98
CA SER A 79 7.59 4.96 -17.13
C SER A 79 7.52 3.61 -17.85
N HIS A 80 7.43 2.49 -17.13
CA HIS A 80 7.52 1.14 -17.69
C HIS A 80 6.24 0.31 -17.53
N VAL A 81 5.38 0.66 -16.58
CA VAL A 81 4.18 -0.08 -16.24
C VAL A 81 3.01 0.83 -15.96
N MET A 82 1.81 0.27 -15.91
CA MET A 82 0.62 0.90 -15.36
C MET A 82 0.00 0.01 -14.29
N HIS A 83 -0.62 0.62 -13.29
CA HIS A 83 -1.25 -0.06 -12.16
C HIS A 83 -2.65 0.46 -11.89
N ILE A 84 -3.49 -0.38 -11.27
CA ILE A 84 -4.73 0.08 -10.63
C ILE A 84 -4.38 0.63 -9.26
N VAL A 85 -4.84 1.83 -8.97
CA VAL A 85 -4.59 2.56 -7.72
C VAL A 85 -5.91 3.02 -7.12
N SER A 86 -6.01 2.93 -5.81
CA SER A 86 -7.05 3.60 -5.02
C SER A 86 -6.42 4.42 -3.91
N ASN A 87 -7.15 5.41 -3.40
CA ASN A 87 -6.67 6.26 -2.33
C ASN A 87 -7.68 6.30 -1.19
N VAL A 88 -7.25 5.89 0.00
CA VAL A 88 -8.06 5.89 1.21
C VAL A 88 -7.49 6.92 2.18
N ILE A 89 -8.35 7.80 2.66
CA ILE A 89 -7.98 8.84 3.61
C ILE A 89 -8.92 8.84 4.81
N GLY A 90 -8.46 9.43 5.93
CA GLY A 90 -9.28 9.70 7.08
C GLY A 90 -8.67 10.77 8.00
N LYS A 91 -9.49 11.53 8.71
CA LYS A 91 -9.00 12.54 9.67
C LYS A 91 -8.34 11.86 10.85
N PHE A 92 -7.08 12.17 11.10
CA PHE A 92 -6.31 11.64 12.21
C PHE A 92 -7.02 11.85 13.55
N ASN A 93 -6.99 10.85 14.41
CA ASN A 93 -7.50 10.93 15.76
C ASN A 93 -6.34 11.05 16.74
N ASN A 94 -6.17 12.21 17.34
CA ASN A 94 -5.07 12.57 18.25
C ASN A 94 -5.00 11.70 19.52
N LYS A 95 -5.93 10.77 19.75
CA LYS A 95 -5.83 9.76 20.80
C LYS A 95 -4.74 8.72 20.53
N PHE A 96 -4.33 8.59 19.28
CA PHE A 96 -3.28 7.66 18.84
C PHE A 96 -1.96 8.40 18.64
N SER A 97 -0.86 7.76 19.00
CA SER A 97 0.48 8.24 18.69
C SER A 97 0.80 8.10 17.20
N LEU A 98 1.85 8.77 16.73
CA LEU A 98 2.35 8.60 15.35
C LEU A 98 2.76 7.16 15.07
N PHE A 99 3.34 6.49 16.06
CA PHE A 99 3.80 5.11 15.92
C PHE A 99 2.63 4.13 15.83
N GLU A 100 1.60 4.27 16.65
CA GLU A 100 0.35 3.48 16.52
C GLU A 100 -0.32 3.71 15.17
N THR A 101 -0.26 4.95 14.66
CA THR A 101 -0.79 5.28 13.34
C THR A 101 -0.01 4.59 12.23
N LEU A 102 1.30 4.53 12.31
CA LEU A 102 2.12 3.74 11.38
C LEU A 102 1.79 2.24 11.49
N LEU A 103 1.70 1.71 12.70
CA LEU A 103 1.40 0.29 12.94
C LEU A 103 0.01 -0.12 12.47
N SER A 104 -0.94 0.81 12.33
CA SER A 104 -2.29 0.49 11.84
C SER A 104 -2.27 -0.14 10.44
N GLY A 105 -1.36 0.30 9.57
CA GLY A 105 -1.20 -0.24 8.23
C GLY A 105 -0.08 -1.29 8.09
N PHE A 106 0.71 -1.52 9.14
CA PHE A 106 1.80 -2.49 9.13
C PHE A 106 1.36 -3.90 9.60
N PRO A 107 1.86 -4.98 8.98
CA PRO A 107 2.53 -4.99 7.68
C PRO A 107 1.57 -4.66 6.54
N ALA A 108 2.09 -4.15 5.42
CA ALA A 108 1.26 -3.83 4.27
C ALA A 108 0.56 -5.07 3.71
N GLY A 109 -0.70 -4.91 3.28
CA GLY A 109 -1.50 -6.01 2.75
C GLY A 109 -0.92 -6.65 1.49
N THR A 110 -0.26 -5.86 0.65
CA THR A 110 0.40 -6.31 -0.59
C THR A 110 1.56 -7.29 -0.35
N VAL A 111 2.11 -7.32 0.87
CA VAL A 111 3.23 -8.22 1.25
C VAL A 111 2.85 -9.22 2.34
N SER A 112 1.61 -9.17 2.83
CA SER A 112 1.09 -10.12 3.83
C SER A 112 -0.11 -10.88 3.30
N GLY A 113 -1.23 -10.21 3.13
CA GLY A 113 -2.49 -10.78 2.66
C GLY A 113 -3.68 -10.32 3.50
N ALA A 114 -4.87 -10.79 3.14
CA ALA A 114 -6.10 -10.54 3.85
C ALA A 114 -6.88 -11.86 4.08
N PRO A 115 -7.49 -12.07 5.27
CA PRO A 115 -7.42 -11.24 6.49
C PRO A 115 -6.01 -11.17 7.08
N LYS A 116 -5.59 -9.97 7.50
CA LYS A 116 -4.18 -9.68 7.84
C LYS A 116 -3.60 -10.59 8.93
N ILE A 117 -4.33 -10.80 10.03
CA ILE A 117 -3.84 -11.62 11.16
C ILE A 117 -3.60 -13.05 10.69
N ARG A 118 -4.58 -13.68 10.03
CA ARG A 118 -4.41 -15.06 9.54
C ARG A 118 -3.30 -15.18 8.50
N ALA A 119 -3.14 -14.19 7.63
CA ALA A 119 -2.05 -14.15 6.67
C ALA A 119 -0.68 -14.12 7.37
N MET A 120 -0.54 -13.33 8.44
CA MET A 120 0.69 -13.27 9.24
C MET A 120 0.98 -14.60 9.96
N GLU A 121 -0.03 -15.26 10.53
CA GLU A 121 0.11 -16.59 11.12
C GLU A 121 0.62 -17.61 10.10
N ILE A 122 0.03 -17.64 8.90
CA ILE A 122 0.46 -18.54 7.81
C ILE A 122 1.90 -18.24 7.37
N ILE A 123 2.28 -16.98 7.30
CA ILE A 123 3.65 -16.57 6.98
C ILE A 123 4.62 -17.10 8.03
N ASP A 124 4.29 -16.97 9.32
CA ASP A 124 5.12 -17.46 10.42
C ASP A 124 5.20 -19.00 10.42
N GLU A 125 4.12 -19.70 10.09
CA GLU A 125 4.06 -21.15 9.96
C GLU A 125 4.94 -21.70 8.81
N LEU A 126 4.97 -20.99 7.66
CA LEU A 126 5.56 -21.51 6.42
C LEU A 126 6.96 -20.96 6.11
N GLU A 127 7.26 -19.73 6.46
CA GLU A 127 8.56 -19.12 6.17
C GLU A 127 9.62 -19.55 7.19
N LYS A 128 10.60 -20.31 6.74
CA LYS A 128 11.72 -20.79 7.60
C LYS A 128 12.67 -19.67 8.02
N ASN A 129 12.73 -18.60 7.27
CA ASN A 129 13.64 -17.49 7.49
C ASN A 129 12.87 -16.20 7.79
N LYS A 130 13.38 -15.42 8.74
CA LYS A 130 12.83 -14.08 9.02
C LYS A 130 13.01 -13.14 7.82
N ARG A 131 11.98 -12.39 7.49
CA ARG A 131 11.96 -11.43 6.36
C ARG A 131 12.94 -10.25 6.51
N LYS A 132 13.32 -9.91 7.75
CA LYS A 132 14.24 -8.81 8.08
C LYS A 132 13.74 -7.49 7.47
N LEU A 133 14.51 -6.89 6.53
CA LEU A 133 14.15 -5.64 5.85
C LEU A 133 12.96 -5.80 4.89
N TYR A 134 12.81 -6.97 4.27
CA TYR A 134 11.72 -7.21 3.32
C TYR A 134 10.36 -7.03 3.97
N ALA A 135 9.47 -6.32 3.31
CA ALA A 135 8.14 -5.96 3.80
C ALA A 135 8.12 -5.04 5.03
N GLY A 136 9.26 -4.51 5.44
CA GLY A 136 9.37 -3.48 6.46
C GLY A 136 8.89 -2.12 6.00
N GLY A 137 9.06 -1.12 6.85
CA GLY A 137 8.76 0.28 6.54
C GLY A 137 10.02 1.13 6.51
N ILE A 138 10.12 2.03 5.53
CA ILE A 138 11.17 3.05 5.45
C ILE A 138 10.48 4.41 5.35
N GLY A 139 10.95 5.39 6.11
CA GLY A 139 10.37 6.72 6.05
C GLY A 139 10.97 7.68 7.05
N TYR A 140 10.27 8.76 7.31
CA TYR A 140 10.70 9.80 8.23
C TYR A 140 9.52 10.37 9.01
N PHE A 141 9.81 10.88 10.20
CA PHE A 141 8.90 11.64 11.05
C PHE A 141 9.40 13.09 11.09
N THR A 142 8.47 14.03 11.10
CA THR A 142 8.77 15.45 11.17
C THR A 142 8.45 16.03 12.55
N PRO A 143 9.08 17.17 12.92
CA PRO A 143 8.75 17.86 14.17
C PRO A 143 7.29 18.32 14.26
N ASN A 144 6.60 18.44 13.14
CA ASN A 144 5.19 18.87 13.08
C ASN A 144 4.21 17.70 13.29
N ASN A 145 4.66 16.58 13.87
CA ASN A 145 3.86 15.37 14.06
C ASN A 145 3.28 14.79 12.78
N GLU A 146 4.03 14.84 11.71
CA GLU A 146 3.71 14.21 10.43
C GLU A 146 4.73 13.11 10.10
N PHE A 147 4.35 12.19 9.24
CA PHE A 147 5.29 11.20 8.71
C PHE A 147 4.89 10.74 7.30
N ASP A 148 5.89 10.25 6.59
CA ASP A 148 5.70 9.60 5.30
C ASP A 148 6.55 8.35 5.25
N THR A 149 5.92 7.20 4.98
CA THR A 149 6.58 5.90 4.97
C THR A 149 6.21 5.10 3.74
N CYS A 150 7.16 4.33 3.26
CA CYS A 150 6.95 3.39 2.16
C CYS A 150 7.28 1.96 2.59
N ILE A 151 6.77 1.00 1.83
CA ILE A 151 7.06 -0.42 2.03
C ILE A 151 8.48 -0.69 1.52
N ALA A 152 9.27 -1.43 2.28
CA ALA A 152 10.60 -1.90 1.86
C ALA A 152 10.47 -3.05 0.85
N LEU A 153 10.24 -2.66 -0.41
CA LEU A 153 10.12 -3.54 -1.57
C LEU A 153 11.09 -3.14 -2.65
N ARG A 154 11.42 -4.07 -3.54
CA ARG A 154 12.28 -3.82 -4.70
C ARG A 154 13.60 -3.15 -4.28
N THR A 155 14.13 -3.62 -3.15
CA THR A 155 15.29 -3.07 -2.46
C THR A 155 16.38 -4.14 -2.38
N ALA A 156 17.63 -3.75 -2.55
CA ALA A 156 18.79 -4.61 -2.36
C ALA A 156 19.58 -4.12 -1.14
N LEU A 157 20.01 -5.05 -0.31
CA LEU A 157 20.94 -4.78 0.79
C LEU A 157 22.36 -5.18 0.35
N ILE A 158 23.25 -4.19 0.26
CA ILE A 158 24.67 -4.42 -0.02
C ILE A 158 25.43 -4.33 1.31
N LYS A 159 26.07 -5.43 1.70
CA LYS A 159 26.91 -5.51 2.90
C LYS A 159 28.15 -6.36 2.60
N ASP A 160 29.32 -5.88 3.03
CA ASP A 160 30.60 -6.59 2.84
C ASP A 160 30.83 -6.98 1.36
N ASN A 161 30.53 -6.08 0.43
CA ASN A 161 30.62 -6.27 -1.03
C ASN A 161 29.75 -7.45 -1.56
N LYS A 162 28.72 -7.86 -0.82
CA LYS A 162 27.74 -8.88 -1.22
C LYS A 162 26.32 -8.29 -1.18
N PHE A 163 25.44 -8.79 -2.06
CA PHE A 163 24.01 -8.46 -2.10
C PHE A 163 23.16 -9.72 -2.19
#